data_9ad04126d986c42ff4eb9300c6e1c5d2
#
_entry.id   9ad04126d986c42ff4eb9300c6e1c5d2
#
_cell.length_a   1.000
_cell.length_b   1.000
_cell.length_c   1.000
_cell.angle_alpha   90.00
_cell.angle_beta   90.00
_cell.angle_gamma   90.00
#
_symmetry.space_group_name_H-M   'P 1'
#
loop_
_entity.id
_entity.type
_entity.pdbx_description
1 polymer ?
#
loop_
_entity_poly.entity_id
_entity_poly.type
_entity_poly.pdbx_seq_one_letter_code
_entity_poly.pdbx_strand_id
1 'polypeptide(L)'
;MIQEVPPSPPDARIEQDFQRDVWCLFGLPVDNLTLEGTKHLLRERVKLPYNTVLSTINVNWVVQSFADPAFRAAIINSDIVTLDGKPLLWLAKLLGYPMTETVAGSTLIQELHQDKTTDTKLSIFLFGGEDDAAAQAAKEINKNPGGLYAVGSLNPGFGTVEEMSSDVIIKTINQTRPDILLVALGAKKGTQWIERNRGRLEAKIISHLGATINFLAGKVQRAPLIVRRIGMEWAWRILQEPKLFPRYATDGLILLRVLVSRFLLWRKYLYLMTKTRNIPVDTSVSSCEGEQELRFSFGKNLRLTKDSSFPKLFLAFATSRKTITLSFKQTEFVDGAIAGLLLLLKKHQLKNKNSINYTQVHDKLNQIFTLLGFSK
;
A
#
# COMPACT_ATOMS: atom_id res chain seq x y z
N MET A 1 6.07 -43.73 -16.39
CA MET A 1 6.33 -42.37 -16.92
C MET A 1 5.39 -41.43 -16.21
N ILE A 2 5.91 -40.75 -15.19
CA ILE A 2 5.17 -39.69 -14.48
C ILE A 2 5.32 -38.45 -15.38
N GLN A 3 4.23 -38.01 -16.02
CA GLN A 3 4.23 -36.74 -16.74
C GLN A 3 4.53 -35.63 -15.73
N GLU A 4 5.69 -35.00 -15.86
CA GLU A 4 5.99 -33.73 -15.17
C GLU A 4 4.96 -32.72 -15.63
N VAL A 5 4.07 -32.31 -14.71
CA VAL A 5 3.15 -31.19 -14.92
C VAL A 5 4.04 -29.96 -15.08
N PRO A 6 4.00 -29.26 -16.21
CA PRO A 6 4.80 -28.06 -16.39
C PRO A 6 4.45 -27.06 -15.27
N PRO A 7 5.44 -26.34 -14.72
CA PRO A 7 5.18 -25.35 -13.66
C PRO A 7 4.11 -24.39 -14.16
N SER A 8 3.06 -24.22 -13.34
CA SER A 8 2.02 -23.21 -13.61
C SER A 8 2.69 -21.86 -13.83
N PRO A 9 2.24 -21.06 -14.81
CA PRO A 9 2.81 -19.74 -15.02
C PRO A 9 2.76 -18.96 -13.69
N PRO A 10 3.74 -18.10 -13.40
CA PRO A 10 3.77 -17.32 -12.18
C PRO A 10 2.42 -16.59 -12.05
N ASP A 11 1.85 -16.59 -10.82
CA ASP A 11 0.60 -15.88 -10.55
C ASP A 11 0.76 -14.44 -11.07
N ALA A 12 -0.10 -14.02 -11.97
CA ALA A 12 -0.06 -12.70 -12.59
C ALA A 12 0.00 -11.55 -11.55
N ARG A 13 -0.48 -11.80 -10.32
CA ARG A 13 -0.34 -10.87 -9.19
C ARG A 13 1.10 -10.72 -8.73
N ILE A 14 1.87 -11.82 -8.71
CA ILE A 14 3.28 -11.77 -8.31
C ILE A 14 4.05 -10.93 -9.32
N GLU A 15 3.84 -11.18 -10.61
CA GLU A 15 4.47 -10.41 -11.68
C GLU A 15 4.15 -8.92 -11.58
N GLN A 16 2.88 -8.58 -11.37
CA GLN A 16 2.46 -7.19 -11.21
C GLN A 16 3.09 -6.50 -10.01
N ASP A 17 3.27 -7.19 -8.89
CA ASP A 17 3.92 -6.62 -7.70
C ASP A 17 5.37 -6.18 -8.02
N PHE A 18 6.13 -6.96 -8.80
CA PHE A 18 7.50 -6.61 -9.17
C PHE A 18 7.61 -5.66 -10.37
N GLN A 19 6.50 -5.27 -11.00
CA GLN A 19 6.43 -4.17 -11.96
C GLN A 19 6.11 -2.81 -11.32
N ARG A 20 5.78 -2.78 -10.02
CA ARG A 20 5.47 -1.55 -9.27
C ARG A 20 6.74 -0.72 -9.04
N ASP A 21 6.63 0.62 -9.14
CA ASP A 21 7.63 1.56 -8.62
C ASP A 21 7.40 1.78 -7.12
N VAL A 22 7.86 0.78 -6.32
CA VAL A 22 7.59 0.70 -4.89
C VAL A 22 8.80 1.13 -4.06
N TRP A 23 8.53 1.87 -2.98
CA TRP A 23 9.53 2.39 -2.05
C TRP A 23 9.17 2.02 -0.61
N CYS A 24 10.17 1.67 0.20
CA CYS A 24 9.97 1.34 1.60
C CYS A 24 9.95 2.58 2.48
N LEU A 25 8.79 2.95 3.03
CA LEU A 25 8.65 4.05 3.98
C LEU A 25 8.18 3.50 5.33
N PHE A 26 8.98 3.62 6.38
CA PHE A 26 8.70 3.04 7.70
C PHE A 26 8.38 1.54 7.68
N GLY A 27 8.94 0.80 6.71
CA GLY A 27 8.69 -0.62 6.51
C GLY A 27 7.33 -0.95 5.89
N LEU A 28 6.72 0.02 5.23
CA LEU A 28 5.53 -0.16 4.41
C LEU A 28 5.90 0.08 2.95
N PRO A 29 5.37 -0.71 2.01
CA PRO A 29 5.54 -0.45 0.59
C PRO A 29 4.69 0.76 0.20
N VAL A 30 5.27 1.70 -0.54
CA VAL A 30 4.57 2.88 -1.05
C VAL A 30 4.86 3.01 -2.53
N ASP A 31 3.82 3.10 -3.33
CA ASP A 31 3.92 3.28 -4.78
C ASP A 31 4.17 4.74 -5.14
N ASN A 32 5.10 4.96 -6.05
CA ASN A 32 5.33 6.26 -6.66
C ASN A 32 4.29 6.52 -7.75
N LEU A 33 3.10 6.91 -7.34
CA LEU A 33 1.96 7.16 -8.22
C LEU A 33 1.45 8.59 -8.07
N THR A 34 1.06 9.18 -9.20
CA THR A 34 0.27 10.42 -9.23
C THR A 34 -1.21 10.10 -9.14
N LEU A 35 -2.04 11.12 -8.88
CA LEU A 35 -3.49 10.97 -8.87
C LEU A 35 -4.01 10.48 -10.23
N GLU A 36 -3.55 11.10 -11.32
CA GLU A 36 -3.92 10.66 -12.68
C GLU A 36 -3.39 9.26 -13.00
N GLY A 37 -2.14 8.96 -12.63
CA GLY A 37 -1.57 7.61 -12.79
C GLY A 37 -2.36 6.56 -12.01
N THR A 38 -2.85 6.91 -10.81
CA THR A 38 -3.68 6.01 -10.00
C THR A 38 -5.06 5.79 -10.65
N LYS A 39 -5.73 6.85 -11.13
CA LYS A 39 -7.00 6.73 -11.86
C LYS A 39 -6.87 5.80 -13.07
N HIS A 40 -5.84 6.01 -13.89
CA HIS A 40 -5.56 5.15 -15.04
C HIS A 40 -5.30 3.70 -14.61
N LEU A 41 -4.44 3.49 -13.62
CA LEU A 41 -4.11 2.16 -13.10
C LEU A 41 -5.37 1.43 -12.59
N LEU A 42 -6.26 2.10 -11.86
CA LEU A 42 -7.50 1.48 -11.38
C LEU A 42 -8.41 1.05 -12.54
N ARG A 43 -8.53 1.85 -13.60
CA ARG A 43 -9.30 1.48 -14.80
C ARG A 43 -8.75 0.25 -15.51
N GLU A 44 -7.43 0.07 -15.54
CA GLU A 44 -6.80 -1.14 -16.05
C GLU A 44 -7.01 -2.33 -15.11
N ARG A 45 -6.93 -2.12 -13.79
CA ARG A 45 -7.12 -3.18 -12.78
C ARG A 45 -8.54 -3.76 -12.77
N VAL A 46 -9.56 -2.97 -13.09
CA VAL A 46 -10.95 -3.46 -13.21
C VAL A 46 -11.10 -4.54 -14.28
N LYS A 47 -10.28 -4.52 -15.32
CA LYS A 47 -10.30 -5.51 -16.42
C LYS A 47 -9.69 -6.86 -16.04
N LEU A 48 -8.99 -6.95 -14.90
CA LEU A 48 -8.30 -8.16 -14.49
C LEU A 48 -9.27 -9.23 -13.95
N PRO A 49 -8.92 -10.53 -14.05
CA PRO A 49 -9.76 -11.61 -13.54
C PRO A 49 -9.76 -11.74 -12.02
N TYR A 50 -8.94 -10.96 -11.32
CA TYR A 50 -8.81 -10.96 -9.86
C TYR A 50 -8.93 -9.56 -9.27
N ASN A 51 -9.22 -9.50 -7.97
CA ASN A 51 -9.36 -8.22 -7.27
C ASN A 51 -8.01 -7.57 -6.93
N THR A 52 -8.04 -6.25 -6.85
CA THR A 52 -6.93 -5.38 -6.45
C THR A 52 -7.28 -4.68 -5.15
N VAL A 53 -6.43 -4.77 -4.13
CA VAL A 53 -6.57 -4.03 -2.87
C VAL A 53 -5.75 -2.76 -2.94
N LEU A 54 -6.43 -1.61 -2.79
CA LEU A 54 -5.82 -0.29 -2.70
C LEU A 54 -5.84 0.19 -1.25
N SER A 55 -4.68 0.55 -0.71
CA SER A 55 -4.53 1.23 0.58
C SER A 55 -4.00 2.64 0.41
N THR A 56 -4.65 3.62 1.05
CA THR A 56 -4.17 5.01 1.11
C THR A 56 -3.70 5.30 2.52
N ILE A 57 -2.39 5.25 2.75
CA ILE A 57 -1.82 5.34 4.10
C ILE A 57 -1.56 6.78 4.51
N ASN A 58 -1.92 7.12 5.73
CA ASN A 58 -1.62 8.39 6.38
C ASN A 58 -0.81 8.18 7.67
N VAL A 59 -0.53 9.26 8.41
CA VAL A 59 0.26 9.20 9.65
C VAL A 59 -0.33 8.22 10.65
N ASN A 60 -1.66 8.20 10.83
CA ASN A 60 -2.32 7.25 11.73
C ASN A 60 -2.06 5.79 11.34
N TRP A 61 -2.10 5.47 10.04
CA TRP A 61 -1.80 4.12 9.55
C TRP A 61 -0.35 3.71 9.83
N VAL A 62 0.59 4.63 9.61
CA VAL A 62 2.02 4.39 9.92
C VAL A 62 2.20 4.12 11.41
N VAL A 63 1.62 4.97 12.26
CA VAL A 63 1.72 4.82 13.74
C VAL A 63 1.09 3.50 14.21
N GLN A 64 -0.12 3.16 13.73
CA GLN A 64 -0.75 1.88 14.06
C GLN A 64 0.09 0.68 13.60
N SER A 65 0.75 0.76 12.44
CA SER A 65 1.59 -0.31 11.93
C SER A 65 2.83 -0.61 12.79
N PHE A 66 3.25 0.33 13.64
CA PHE A 66 4.35 0.08 14.59
C PHE A 66 3.93 -0.82 15.75
N ALA A 67 2.68 -0.72 16.17
CA ALA A 67 2.14 -1.43 17.33
C ALA A 67 1.38 -2.71 16.96
N ASP A 68 0.90 -2.83 15.71
CA ASP A 68 0.05 -3.94 15.26
C ASP A 68 0.67 -4.66 14.05
N PRO A 69 1.35 -5.81 14.25
CA PRO A 69 1.93 -6.58 13.16
C PRO A 69 0.91 -7.08 12.14
N ALA A 70 -0.32 -7.40 12.56
CA ALA A 70 -1.38 -7.87 11.65
C ALA A 70 -1.87 -6.73 10.76
N PHE A 71 -2.05 -5.52 11.33
CA PHE A 71 -2.37 -4.33 10.57
C PHE A 71 -1.27 -3.97 9.56
N ARG A 72 0.00 -4.05 10.00
CA ARG A 72 1.15 -3.86 9.11
C ARG A 72 1.17 -4.88 7.96
N ALA A 73 0.93 -6.15 8.25
CA ALA A 73 0.87 -7.21 7.24
C ALA A 73 -0.24 -6.96 6.22
N ALA A 74 -1.41 -6.48 6.66
CA ALA A 74 -2.51 -6.13 5.76
C ALA A 74 -2.13 -5.00 4.77
N ILE A 75 -1.37 -3.99 5.23
CA ILE A 75 -0.86 -2.94 4.34
C ILE A 75 0.16 -3.51 3.34
N ILE A 76 1.09 -4.36 3.80
CA ILE A 76 2.09 -5.00 2.93
C ILE A 76 1.41 -5.91 1.90
N ASN A 77 0.30 -6.56 2.27
CA ASN A 77 -0.48 -7.41 1.38
C ASN A 77 -1.30 -6.64 0.32
N SER A 78 -1.43 -5.33 0.45
CA SER A 78 -2.12 -4.51 -0.55
C SER A 78 -1.38 -4.54 -1.90
N ASP A 79 -2.15 -4.47 -2.98
CA ASP A 79 -1.61 -4.50 -4.36
C ASP A 79 -1.20 -3.10 -4.83
N ILE A 80 -1.76 -2.05 -4.22
CA ILE A 80 -1.40 -0.64 -4.45
C ILE A 80 -1.43 0.05 -3.09
N VAL A 81 -0.39 0.85 -2.79
CA VAL A 81 -0.30 1.63 -1.55
C VAL A 81 0.11 3.06 -1.86
N THR A 82 -0.77 4.02 -1.65
CA THR A 82 -0.50 5.44 -1.92
C THR A 82 -0.39 6.25 -0.63
N LEU A 83 0.28 7.41 -0.71
CA LEU A 83 0.38 8.34 0.41
C LEU A 83 -0.86 9.23 0.50
N ASP A 84 -1.49 9.24 1.66
CA ASP A 84 -2.55 10.16 2.03
C ASP A 84 -2.03 11.19 3.03
N GLY A 85 -2.00 12.43 2.61
CA GLY A 85 -1.56 13.55 3.44
C GLY A 85 -0.09 13.98 3.25
N LYS A 86 0.09 15.31 3.26
CA LYS A 86 1.39 15.96 3.01
C LYS A 86 2.52 15.56 3.97
N PRO A 87 2.30 15.30 5.28
CA PRO A 87 3.38 14.92 6.17
C PRO A 87 4.17 13.71 5.70
N LEU A 88 3.52 12.65 5.22
CA LEU A 88 4.22 11.47 4.72
C LEU A 88 4.96 11.75 3.39
N LEU A 89 4.38 12.59 2.52
CA LEU A 89 5.05 13.02 1.30
C LEU A 89 6.32 13.82 1.61
N TRP A 90 6.29 14.72 2.60
CA TRP A 90 7.49 15.46 3.02
C TRP A 90 8.56 14.52 3.55
N LEU A 91 8.19 13.52 4.33
CA LEU A 91 9.13 12.52 4.85
C LEU A 91 9.72 11.66 3.72
N ALA A 92 8.91 11.25 2.75
CA ALA A 92 9.40 10.55 1.57
C ALA A 92 10.41 11.41 0.77
N LYS A 93 10.10 12.70 0.55
CA LYS A 93 11.02 13.65 -0.10
C LYS A 93 12.30 13.88 0.70
N LEU A 94 12.23 13.94 2.05
CA LEU A 94 13.40 14.03 2.91
C LEU A 94 14.31 12.79 2.82
N LEU A 95 13.75 11.62 2.48
CA LEU A 95 14.50 10.41 2.17
C LEU A 95 15.01 10.35 0.72
N GLY A 96 14.74 11.39 -0.08
CA GLY A 96 15.14 11.46 -1.49
C GLY A 96 14.29 10.60 -2.43
N TYR A 97 13.06 10.23 -2.01
CA TYR A 97 12.15 9.45 -2.83
C TYR A 97 11.50 10.31 -3.93
N PRO A 98 11.16 9.73 -5.10
CA PRO A 98 10.70 10.49 -6.27
C PRO A 98 9.23 10.92 -6.19
N MET A 99 8.50 10.60 -5.11
CA MET A 99 7.09 10.93 -4.99
C MET A 99 6.85 12.44 -5.12
N THR A 100 5.93 12.83 -6.01
CA THR A 100 5.64 14.22 -6.32
C THR A 100 4.40 14.75 -5.60
N GLU A 101 3.40 13.89 -5.40
CA GLU A 101 2.13 14.28 -4.80
C GLU A 101 1.54 13.19 -3.89
N THR A 102 0.46 13.54 -3.21
CA THR A 102 -0.33 12.62 -2.39
C THR A 102 -1.57 12.17 -3.16
N VAL A 103 -1.95 10.90 -2.99
CA VAL A 103 -3.19 10.35 -3.52
C VAL A 103 -4.10 9.96 -2.36
N ALA A 104 -4.86 10.94 -1.85
CA ALA A 104 -5.84 10.71 -0.80
C ALA A 104 -7.06 9.98 -1.37
N GLY A 105 -7.55 8.97 -0.65
CA GLY A 105 -8.67 8.17 -1.10
C GLY A 105 -9.93 8.96 -1.42
N SER A 106 -10.24 9.98 -0.62
CA SER A 106 -11.39 10.85 -0.87
C SER A 106 -11.22 11.70 -2.13
N THR A 107 -10.00 12.16 -2.43
CA THR A 107 -9.71 12.88 -3.67
C THR A 107 -9.83 11.94 -4.87
N LEU A 108 -9.28 10.76 -4.78
CA LEU A 108 -9.32 9.77 -5.84
C LEU A 108 -10.76 9.40 -6.24
N ILE A 109 -11.62 9.10 -5.27
CA ILE A 109 -13.04 8.76 -5.54
C ILE A 109 -13.79 9.97 -6.11
N GLN A 110 -13.54 11.19 -5.60
CA GLN A 110 -14.15 12.39 -6.14
C GLN A 110 -13.74 12.65 -7.59
N GLU A 111 -12.46 12.54 -7.91
CA GLU A 111 -11.94 12.74 -9.26
C GLU A 111 -12.46 11.67 -10.23
N LEU A 112 -12.53 10.41 -9.80
CA LEU A 112 -13.17 9.35 -10.58
C LEU A 112 -14.65 9.63 -10.82
N HIS A 113 -15.36 10.21 -9.83
CA HIS A 113 -16.77 10.56 -9.98
C HIS A 113 -16.98 11.77 -10.91
N GLN A 114 -16.13 12.79 -10.81
CA GLN A 114 -16.19 13.99 -11.63
C GLN A 114 -15.71 13.80 -13.06
N ASP A 115 -15.02 12.68 -13.34
CA ASP A 115 -14.48 12.39 -14.65
C ASP A 115 -15.62 12.11 -15.66
N LYS A 116 -15.92 13.09 -16.50
CA LYS A 116 -16.90 13.00 -17.59
C LYS A 116 -16.27 12.66 -18.94
N THR A 117 -14.96 12.51 -18.98
CA THR A 117 -14.21 12.32 -20.24
C THR A 117 -14.11 10.86 -20.67
N THR A 118 -14.50 9.95 -19.78
CA THR A 118 -14.42 8.51 -20.05
C THR A 118 -15.78 7.92 -20.42
N ASP A 119 -15.83 7.19 -21.51
CA ASP A 119 -17.04 6.47 -21.96
C ASP A 119 -17.44 5.34 -21.01
N THR A 120 -16.48 4.81 -20.23
CA THR A 120 -16.71 3.70 -19.31
C THR A 120 -16.86 4.21 -17.87
N LYS A 121 -18.08 4.17 -17.36
CA LYS A 121 -18.37 4.45 -15.94
C LYS A 121 -18.04 3.23 -15.10
N LEU A 122 -17.52 3.47 -13.87
CA LEU A 122 -17.25 2.42 -12.90
C LEU A 122 -18.39 2.31 -11.89
N SER A 123 -18.79 1.09 -11.60
CA SER A 123 -19.78 0.79 -10.57
C SER A 123 -19.11 0.77 -9.18
N ILE A 124 -19.79 1.37 -8.18
CA ILE A 124 -19.29 1.40 -6.80
C ILE A 124 -20.32 0.88 -5.80
N PHE A 125 -19.87 0.02 -4.88
CA PHE A 125 -20.64 -0.42 -3.72
C PHE A 125 -20.05 0.20 -2.46
N LEU A 126 -20.90 0.75 -1.59
CA LEU A 126 -20.51 1.44 -0.36
C LEU A 126 -20.83 0.58 0.85
N PHE A 127 -19.80 0.15 1.60
CA PHE A 127 -19.94 -0.76 2.74
C PHE A 127 -19.46 -0.12 4.04
N GLY A 128 -20.35 0.00 5.02
CA GLY A 128 -20.07 0.62 6.31
C GLY A 128 -20.42 2.11 6.36
N GLY A 129 -19.72 2.86 7.20
CA GLY A 129 -20.05 4.25 7.53
C GLY A 129 -20.94 4.34 8.76
N GLU A 130 -21.18 5.57 9.24
CA GLU A 130 -22.05 5.84 10.37
C GLU A 130 -23.50 5.97 9.88
N ASP A 131 -24.44 5.37 10.60
CA ASP A 131 -25.88 5.44 10.35
C ASP A 131 -26.26 5.12 8.89
N ASP A 132 -26.85 6.08 8.19
CA ASP A 132 -27.30 6.03 6.79
C ASP A 132 -26.29 6.62 5.78
N ALA A 133 -25.07 6.94 6.21
CA ALA A 133 -24.09 7.63 5.38
C ALA A 133 -23.79 6.91 4.05
N ALA A 134 -23.72 5.57 4.06
CA ALA A 134 -23.51 4.81 2.82
C ALA A 134 -24.69 4.96 1.85
N ALA A 135 -25.94 4.91 2.35
CA ALA A 135 -27.13 5.08 1.52
C ALA A 135 -27.24 6.50 0.97
N GLN A 136 -26.93 7.52 1.79
CA GLN A 136 -26.91 8.91 1.35
C GLN A 136 -25.83 9.14 0.30
N ALA A 137 -24.61 8.64 0.51
CA ALA A 137 -23.53 8.75 -0.44
C ALA A 137 -23.88 8.08 -1.80
N ALA A 138 -24.52 6.90 -1.78
CA ALA A 138 -25.00 6.24 -2.98
C ALA A 138 -26.02 7.09 -3.74
N LYS A 139 -26.95 7.70 -3.01
CA LYS A 139 -27.97 8.60 -3.57
C LYS A 139 -27.34 9.84 -4.21
N GLU A 140 -26.36 10.46 -3.52
CA GLU A 140 -25.68 11.66 -4.05
C GLU A 140 -24.84 11.34 -5.31
N ILE A 141 -24.12 10.20 -5.34
CA ILE A 141 -23.41 9.75 -6.54
C ILE A 141 -24.39 9.61 -7.72
N ASN A 142 -25.56 9.02 -7.50
CA ASN A 142 -26.52 8.73 -8.56
C ASN A 142 -27.35 9.95 -9.00
N LYS A 143 -27.48 10.99 -8.16
CA LYS A 143 -28.12 12.25 -8.55
C LYS A 143 -27.30 13.03 -9.59
N ASN A 144 -25.98 12.98 -9.48
CA ASN A 144 -25.06 13.72 -10.35
C ASN A 144 -24.16 12.72 -11.08
N PRO A 145 -24.67 12.02 -12.08
CA PRO A 145 -23.92 10.97 -12.75
C PRO A 145 -22.65 11.52 -13.42
N GLY A 146 -21.53 10.92 -13.07
CA GLY A 146 -20.21 11.20 -13.64
C GLY A 146 -19.54 9.92 -14.08
N GLY A 147 -18.25 9.79 -13.81
CA GLY A 147 -17.48 8.57 -14.08
C GLY A 147 -17.75 7.41 -13.12
N LEU A 148 -18.54 7.64 -12.02
CA LEU A 148 -19.00 6.60 -11.10
C LEU A 148 -20.52 6.57 -11.00
N TYR A 149 -21.06 5.37 -10.74
CA TYR A 149 -22.46 5.16 -10.34
C TYR A 149 -22.54 4.14 -9.20
N ALA A 150 -23.40 4.36 -8.23
CA ALA A 150 -23.57 3.48 -7.08
C ALA A 150 -24.53 2.33 -7.44
N VAL A 151 -24.10 1.09 -7.25
CA VAL A 151 -24.86 -0.14 -7.49
C VAL A 151 -25.45 -0.71 -6.21
N GLY A 152 -25.04 -0.20 -5.05
CA GLY A 152 -25.57 -0.59 -3.76
C GLY A 152 -24.84 0.04 -2.60
N SER A 153 -25.43 -0.11 -1.43
CA SER A 153 -24.85 0.30 -0.15
C SER A 153 -25.33 -0.63 0.95
N LEU A 154 -24.50 -0.89 1.94
CA LEU A 154 -24.85 -1.68 3.11
C LEU A 154 -24.11 -1.15 4.33
N ASN A 155 -24.84 -0.85 5.41
CA ASN A 155 -24.25 -0.64 6.71
C ASN A 155 -24.42 -1.93 7.54
N PRO A 156 -23.33 -2.63 7.90
CA PRO A 156 -23.42 -3.86 8.68
C PRO A 156 -23.72 -3.62 10.16
N GLY A 157 -23.86 -2.37 10.59
CA GLY A 157 -24.00 -1.99 11.99
C GLY A 157 -22.69 -2.07 12.78
N PHE A 158 -22.83 -2.26 14.09
CA PHE A 158 -21.71 -2.47 15.02
C PHE A 158 -21.55 -3.96 15.29
N GLY A 159 -20.30 -4.45 15.26
CA GLY A 159 -20.00 -5.85 15.50
C GLY A 159 -18.52 -6.17 15.31
N THR A 160 -18.19 -7.43 15.45
CA THR A 160 -16.86 -7.99 15.16
C THR A 160 -16.63 -8.10 13.64
N VAL A 161 -15.38 -8.33 13.24
CA VAL A 161 -15.06 -8.60 11.82
C VAL A 161 -15.80 -9.85 11.33
N GLU A 162 -15.95 -10.87 12.19
CA GLU A 162 -16.64 -12.12 11.92
C GLU A 162 -18.11 -11.88 11.59
N GLU A 163 -18.83 -11.17 12.45
CA GLU A 163 -20.25 -10.85 12.28
C GLU A 163 -20.51 -10.05 11.01
N MET A 164 -19.60 -9.11 10.69
CA MET A 164 -19.63 -8.32 9.46
C MET A 164 -19.20 -9.11 8.21
N SER A 165 -18.75 -10.36 8.36
CA SER A 165 -18.29 -11.26 7.29
C SER A 165 -19.24 -12.40 6.99
N SER A 166 -20.51 -12.30 7.41
CA SER A 166 -21.53 -13.33 7.15
C SER A 166 -21.72 -13.55 5.65
N ASP A 167 -22.13 -14.78 5.29
CA ASP A 167 -22.37 -15.13 3.89
C ASP A 167 -23.45 -14.26 3.24
N VAL A 168 -24.43 -13.81 4.02
CA VAL A 168 -25.48 -12.90 3.56
C VAL A 168 -24.87 -11.58 3.09
N ILE A 169 -23.99 -10.98 3.91
CA ILE A 169 -23.29 -9.71 3.56
C ILE A 169 -22.46 -9.89 2.30
N ILE A 170 -21.63 -10.92 2.24
CA ILE A 170 -20.76 -11.17 1.09
C ILE A 170 -21.60 -11.42 -0.18
N LYS A 171 -22.67 -12.22 -0.08
CA LYS A 171 -23.57 -12.47 -1.20
C LYS A 171 -24.25 -11.20 -1.69
N THR A 172 -24.71 -10.34 -0.78
CA THR A 172 -25.34 -9.05 -1.13
C THR A 172 -24.38 -8.17 -1.92
N ILE A 173 -23.11 -8.08 -1.52
CA ILE A 173 -22.10 -7.32 -2.25
C ILE A 173 -21.84 -7.96 -3.62
N ASN A 174 -21.61 -9.27 -3.69
CA ASN A 174 -21.26 -9.98 -4.90
C ASN A 174 -22.38 -10.00 -5.94
N GLN A 175 -23.67 -9.99 -5.52
CA GLN A 175 -24.81 -9.91 -6.45
C GLN A 175 -24.77 -8.68 -7.36
N THR A 176 -24.15 -7.58 -6.91
CA THR A 176 -24.03 -6.35 -7.68
C THR A 176 -22.77 -6.31 -8.56
N ARG A 177 -21.81 -7.23 -8.37
CA ARG A 177 -20.52 -7.30 -9.07
C ARG A 177 -19.86 -5.93 -9.25
N PRO A 178 -19.59 -5.19 -8.16
CA PRO A 178 -19.13 -3.82 -8.29
C PRO A 178 -17.68 -3.78 -8.81
N ASP A 179 -17.38 -2.76 -9.62
CA ASP A 179 -15.98 -2.47 -9.99
C ASP A 179 -15.18 -2.02 -8.78
N ILE A 180 -15.80 -1.21 -7.89
CA ILE A 180 -15.17 -0.68 -6.68
C ILE A 180 -16.02 -1.05 -5.46
N LEU A 181 -15.42 -1.70 -4.47
CA LEU A 181 -15.96 -1.85 -3.12
C LEU A 181 -15.24 -0.89 -2.18
N LEU A 182 -15.95 0.12 -1.71
CA LEU A 182 -15.45 1.08 -0.73
C LEU A 182 -15.88 0.66 0.67
N VAL A 183 -14.90 0.36 1.53
CA VAL A 183 -15.10 -0.11 2.90
C VAL A 183 -14.85 1.02 3.90
N ALA A 184 -15.76 1.25 4.84
CA ALA A 184 -15.67 2.29 5.87
C ALA A 184 -16.02 1.75 7.27
N LEU A 185 -15.12 0.94 7.83
CA LEU A 185 -15.28 0.29 9.15
C LEU A 185 -14.25 0.76 10.19
N GLY A 186 -13.54 1.87 9.93
CA GLY A 186 -12.35 2.28 10.66
C GLY A 186 -11.09 1.52 10.19
N ALA A 187 -9.91 2.15 10.28
CA ALA A 187 -8.71 1.67 9.60
C ALA A 187 -8.36 0.21 9.94
N LYS A 188 -8.22 -0.11 11.23
CA LYS A 188 -7.85 -1.46 11.68
C LYS A 188 -8.91 -2.50 11.31
N LYS A 189 -10.18 -2.24 11.66
CA LYS A 189 -11.27 -3.18 11.39
C LYS A 189 -11.50 -3.37 9.89
N GLY A 190 -11.46 -2.27 9.12
CA GLY A 190 -11.66 -2.30 7.67
C GLY A 190 -10.57 -3.09 6.93
N THR A 191 -9.30 -2.92 7.30
CA THR A 191 -8.22 -3.72 6.69
C THR A 191 -8.29 -5.19 7.08
N GLN A 192 -8.62 -5.52 8.32
CA GLN A 192 -8.83 -6.90 8.76
C GLN A 192 -10.01 -7.55 8.04
N TRP A 193 -11.10 -6.81 7.84
CA TRP A 193 -12.26 -7.28 7.10
C TRP A 193 -11.91 -7.56 5.63
N ILE A 194 -11.14 -6.69 4.99
CA ILE A 194 -10.67 -6.88 3.61
C ILE A 194 -9.79 -8.12 3.52
N GLU A 195 -8.78 -8.26 4.38
CA GLU A 195 -7.88 -9.43 4.38
C GLU A 195 -8.66 -10.75 4.54
N ARG A 196 -9.65 -10.77 5.44
CA ARG A 196 -10.49 -11.93 5.67
C ARG A 196 -11.35 -12.31 4.46
N ASN A 197 -11.88 -11.31 3.76
CA ASN A 197 -12.94 -11.51 2.77
C ASN A 197 -12.49 -11.33 1.31
N ARG A 198 -11.27 -10.81 1.03
CA ARG A 198 -10.86 -10.53 -0.36
C ARG A 198 -10.96 -11.75 -1.28
N GLY A 199 -10.72 -12.97 -0.78
CA GLY A 199 -10.85 -14.22 -1.55
C GLY A 199 -12.29 -14.65 -1.83
N ARG A 200 -13.28 -14.05 -1.14
CA ARG A 200 -14.72 -14.32 -1.27
C ARG A 200 -15.46 -13.22 -2.07
N LEU A 201 -14.77 -12.09 -2.32
CA LEU A 201 -15.36 -10.90 -2.96
C LEU A 201 -15.10 -10.92 -4.46
N GLU A 202 -16.14 -10.58 -5.23
CA GLU A 202 -16.08 -10.46 -6.70
C GLU A 202 -15.76 -9.02 -7.16
N ALA A 203 -15.78 -8.05 -6.23
CA ALA A 203 -15.38 -6.68 -6.52
C ALA A 203 -13.97 -6.61 -7.12
N LYS A 204 -13.78 -5.79 -8.15
CA LYS A 204 -12.49 -5.69 -8.86
C LYS A 204 -11.46 -4.88 -8.08
N ILE A 205 -11.89 -3.78 -7.45
CA ILE A 205 -11.07 -2.93 -6.59
C ILE A 205 -11.70 -2.92 -5.21
N ILE A 206 -10.90 -3.17 -4.18
CA ILE A 206 -11.34 -3.13 -2.80
C ILE A 206 -10.48 -2.12 -2.06
N SER A 207 -11.09 -1.13 -1.41
CA SER A 207 -10.33 -0.12 -0.69
C SER A 207 -11.00 0.29 0.61
N HIS A 208 -10.21 0.42 1.67
CA HIS A 208 -10.67 1.02 2.92
C HIS A 208 -10.46 2.54 2.87
N LEU A 209 -11.55 3.29 2.72
CA LEU A 209 -11.55 4.75 2.62
C LEU A 209 -12.58 5.37 3.59
N GLY A 210 -12.36 5.16 4.89
CA GLY A 210 -13.34 5.43 5.95
C GLY A 210 -14.01 6.81 5.92
N ALA A 211 -13.22 7.88 5.74
CA ALA A 211 -13.76 9.23 5.69
C ALA A 211 -14.49 9.56 4.38
N THR A 212 -14.24 8.81 3.31
CA THR A 212 -14.75 9.12 1.97
C THR A 212 -16.27 9.03 1.91
N ILE A 213 -16.88 8.06 2.58
CA ILE A 213 -18.34 7.93 2.63
C ILE A 213 -18.99 9.18 3.24
N ASN A 214 -18.45 9.72 4.34
CA ASN A 214 -18.98 10.92 4.97
C ASN A 214 -18.84 12.18 4.09
N PHE A 215 -17.75 12.27 3.29
CA PHE A 215 -17.62 13.37 2.31
C PHE A 215 -18.63 13.21 1.16
N LEU A 216 -18.82 12.00 0.64
CA LEU A 216 -19.78 11.74 -0.43
C LEU A 216 -21.23 11.95 0.03
N ALA A 217 -21.54 11.64 1.28
CA ALA A 217 -22.85 11.90 1.90
C ALA A 217 -23.08 13.38 2.26
N GLY A 218 -22.09 14.26 2.08
CA GLY A 218 -22.21 15.68 2.45
C GLY A 218 -22.19 15.94 3.96
N LYS A 219 -21.94 14.93 4.80
CA LYS A 219 -21.91 15.08 6.27
C LYS A 219 -20.70 15.86 6.78
N VAL A 220 -19.59 15.88 6.02
CA VAL A 220 -18.33 16.57 6.36
C VAL A 220 -17.89 17.42 5.17
N GLN A 221 -17.53 18.68 5.44
CA GLN A 221 -17.01 19.57 4.41
C GLN A 221 -15.52 19.36 4.21
N ARG A 222 -15.10 19.32 2.95
CA ARG A 222 -13.66 19.24 2.63
C ARG A 222 -12.97 20.55 2.95
N ALA A 223 -11.70 20.42 3.32
CA ALA A 223 -10.84 21.58 3.51
C ALA A 223 -10.75 22.42 2.21
N PRO A 224 -10.77 23.76 2.32
CA PRO A 224 -10.50 24.64 1.18
C PRO A 224 -9.21 24.27 0.45
N LEU A 225 -9.13 24.54 -0.85
CA LEU A 225 -7.97 24.19 -1.69
C LEU A 225 -6.64 24.70 -1.12
N ILE A 226 -6.64 25.93 -0.57
CA ILE A 226 -5.44 26.53 0.03
C ILE A 226 -4.99 25.68 1.23
N VAL A 227 -5.90 25.32 2.13
CA VAL A 227 -5.61 24.49 3.32
C VAL A 227 -5.04 23.11 2.91
N ARG A 228 -5.60 22.51 1.86
CA ARG A 228 -5.09 21.24 1.30
C ARG A 228 -3.69 21.39 0.68
N ARG A 229 -3.45 22.50 -0.07
CA ARG A 229 -2.16 22.78 -0.70
C ARG A 229 -1.02 22.93 0.32
N ILE A 230 -1.27 23.60 1.43
CA ILE A 230 -0.29 23.79 2.52
C ILE A 230 -0.20 22.58 3.48
N GLY A 231 -1.00 21.52 3.25
CA GLY A 231 -0.94 20.30 4.06
C GLY A 231 -1.62 20.38 5.42
N MET A 232 -2.49 21.37 5.65
CA MET A 232 -3.21 21.61 6.93
C MET A 232 -4.61 20.98 6.97
N GLU A 233 -4.90 20.02 6.08
CA GLU A 233 -6.21 19.34 6.05
C GLU A 233 -6.53 18.63 7.37
N TRP A 234 -5.53 18.11 8.07
CA TRP A 234 -5.68 17.53 9.39
C TRP A 234 -6.18 18.53 10.44
N ALA A 235 -5.69 19.78 10.40
CA ALA A 235 -6.13 20.84 11.32
C ALA A 235 -7.57 21.25 11.01
N TRP A 236 -7.94 21.37 9.72
CA TRP A 236 -9.31 21.59 9.31
C TRP A 236 -10.26 20.52 9.84
N ARG A 237 -9.85 19.24 9.76
CA ARG A 237 -10.65 18.13 10.30
C ARG A 237 -10.82 18.20 11.81
N ILE A 238 -9.81 18.62 12.56
CA ILE A 238 -9.93 18.85 14.01
C ILE A 238 -10.92 19.95 14.31
N LEU A 239 -10.95 21.03 13.53
CA LEU A 239 -11.93 22.11 13.70
C LEU A 239 -13.37 21.64 13.48
N GLN A 240 -13.59 20.74 12.52
CA GLN A 240 -14.93 20.18 12.28
C GLN A 240 -15.30 19.06 13.25
N GLU A 241 -14.34 18.26 13.66
CA GLU A 241 -14.51 17.11 14.54
C GLU A 241 -13.49 17.18 15.70
N PRO A 242 -13.69 18.02 16.74
CA PRO A 242 -12.73 18.20 17.84
C PRO A 242 -12.38 16.92 18.59
N LYS A 243 -13.28 15.92 18.59
CA LYS A 243 -13.05 14.58 19.12
C LYS A 243 -11.84 13.85 18.49
N LEU A 244 -11.36 14.29 17.33
CA LEU A 244 -10.20 13.72 16.65
C LEU A 244 -8.87 14.26 17.19
N PHE A 245 -8.86 15.38 17.93
CA PHE A 245 -7.63 16.03 18.42
C PHE A 245 -6.71 15.09 19.21
N PRO A 246 -7.19 14.32 20.21
CA PRO A 246 -6.30 13.44 20.98
C PRO A 246 -5.58 12.41 20.09
N ARG A 247 -6.26 11.86 19.08
CA ARG A 247 -5.67 10.95 18.13
C ARG A 247 -4.56 11.61 17.29
N TYR A 248 -4.84 12.79 16.71
CA TYR A 248 -3.84 13.51 15.91
C TYR A 248 -2.62 13.92 16.75
N ALA A 249 -2.83 14.37 18.01
CA ALA A 249 -1.76 14.73 18.92
C ALA A 249 -0.90 13.50 19.26
N THR A 250 -1.51 12.37 19.60
CA THR A 250 -0.80 11.13 19.91
C THR A 250 -0.02 10.62 18.70
N ASP A 251 -0.65 10.56 17.52
CA ASP A 251 0.01 10.13 16.28
C ASP A 251 1.21 11.03 15.94
N GLY A 252 1.02 12.36 16.08
CA GLY A 252 2.08 13.34 15.86
C GLY A 252 3.26 13.18 16.81
N LEU A 253 2.99 12.98 18.11
CA LEU A 253 4.03 12.75 19.11
C LEU A 253 4.81 11.45 18.89
N ILE A 254 4.13 10.35 18.55
CA ILE A 254 4.77 9.07 18.23
C ILE A 254 5.66 9.23 16.98
N LEU A 255 5.14 9.85 15.92
CA LEU A 255 5.91 10.09 14.71
C LEU A 255 7.13 10.98 15.00
N LEU A 256 6.95 12.08 15.74
CA LEU A 256 8.05 12.97 16.14
C LEU A 256 9.13 12.20 16.92
N ARG A 257 8.74 11.37 17.90
CA ARG A 257 9.68 10.53 18.64
C ARG A 257 10.48 9.60 17.72
N VAL A 258 9.82 8.97 16.75
CA VAL A 258 10.49 8.11 15.76
C VAL A 258 11.46 8.92 14.91
N LEU A 259 11.08 10.12 14.45
CA LEU A 259 11.94 10.98 13.64
C LEU A 259 13.17 11.46 14.42
N VAL A 260 12.98 11.90 15.66
CA VAL A 260 14.09 12.34 16.53
C VAL A 260 15.04 11.17 16.82
N SER A 261 14.52 9.99 17.18
CA SER A 261 15.36 8.82 17.45
C SER A 261 16.14 8.32 16.24
N ARG A 262 15.65 8.58 15.02
CA ARG A 262 16.29 8.17 13.76
C ARG A 262 17.04 9.30 13.05
N PHE A 263 17.12 10.49 13.62
CA PHE A 263 17.69 11.68 12.95
C PHE A 263 19.14 11.46 12.50
N LEU A 264 19.99 10.88 13.36
CA LEU A 264 21.39 10.60 13.00
C LEU A 264 21.49 9.54 11.88
N LEU A 265 20.62 8.51 11.91
CA LEU A 265 20.55 7.50 10.85
C LEU A 265 20.13 8.12 9.53
N TRP A 266 19.16 9.03 9.55
CA TRP A 266 18.70 9.76 8.38
C TRP A 266 19.84 10.62 7.76
N ARG A 267 20.58 11.40 8.56
CA ARG A 267 21.75 12.15 8.04
C ARG A 267 22.79 11.24 7.40
N LYS A 268 23.08 10.12 8.04
CA LYS A 268 24.02 9.11 7.53
C LYS A 268 23.52 8.50 6.20
N TYR A 269 22.23 8.18 6.13
CA TYR A 269 21.61 7.66 4.91
C TYR A 269 21.72 8.63 3.74
N LEU A 270 21.40 9.91 3.95
CA LEU A 270 21.53 10.95 2.91
C LEU A 270 22.99 11.13 2.46
N TYR A 271 23.93 11.11 3.39
CA TYR A 271 25.36 11.15 3.05
C TYR A 271 25.76 9.95 2.17
N LEU A 272 25.37 8.75 2.52
CA LEU A 272 25.64 7.55 1.73
C LEU A 272 24.94 7.62 0.37
N MET A 273 23.70 8.07 0.33
CA MET A 273 22.94 8.22 -0.91
C MET A 273 23.63 9.19 -1.89
N THR A 274 24.13 10.32 -1.41
CA THR A 274 24.87 11.27 -2.25
C THR A 274 26.22 10.73 -2.67
N LYS A 275 26.98 10.14 -1.74
CA LYS A 275 28.29 9.55 -2.01
C LYS A 275 28.21 8.41 -3.05
N THR A 276 27.17 7.60 -3.01
CA THR A 276 27.01 6.44 -3.90
C THR A 276 26.26 6.79 -5.20
N ARG A 277 25.80 8.03 -5.37
CA ARG A 277 24.99 8.45 -6.53
C ARG A 277 25.68 8.22 -7.87
N ASN A 278 26.98 8.50 -7.93
CA ASN A 278 27.79 8.41 -9.14
C ASN A 278 28.59 7.09 -9.23
N ILE A 279 28.40 6.19 -8.25
CA ILE A 279 29.03 4.86 -8.30
C ILE A 279 28.15 3.96 -9.15
N PRO A 280 28.68 3.22 -10.12
CA PRO A 280 27.91 2.25 -10.88
C PRO A 280 27.13 1.32 -9.94
N VAL A 281 25.88 1.06 -10.29
CA VAL A 281 25.08 0.10 -9.56
C VAL A 281 25.73 -1.26 -9.73
N ASP A 282 26.10 -1.87 -8.62
CA ASP A 282 26.66 -3.20 -8.64
C ASP A 282 25.50 -4.21 -8.76
N THR A 283 25.23 -4.60 -10.00
CA THR A 283 24.25 -5.64 -10.33
C THR A 283 24.84 -7.04 -10.22
N SER A 284 26.10 -7.18 -9.75
CA SER A 284 26.70 -8.48 -9.55
C SER A 284 25.92 -9.25 -8.50
N VAL A 285 25.29 -10.31 -8.94
CA VAL A 285 24.61 -11.28 -8.09
C VAL A 285 25.28 -12.61 -8.35
N SER A 286 26.05 -13.08 -7.40
CA SER A 286 26.53 -14.45 -7.45
C SER A 286 25.47 -15.37 -6.87
N SER A 287 25.09 -16.39 -7.63
CA SER A 287 24.11 -17.39 -7.21
C SER A 287 24.80 -18.75 -7.03
N CYS A 288 24.39 -19.45 -5.98
CA CYS A 288 24.71 -20.87 -5.80
C CYS A 288 23.35 -21.58 -5.62
N GLU A 289 23.05 -22.47 -6.53
CA GLU A 289 21.82 -23.25 -6.53
C GLU A 289 22.07 -24.62 -5.89
N GLY A 290 21.44 -24.87 -4.75
CA GLY A 290 21.30 -26.16 -4.13
C GLY A 290 19.95 -26.79 -4.45
N GLU A 291 19.78 -28.08 -4.11
CA GLU A 291 18.51 -28.79 -4.36
C GLU A 291 17.29 -28.11 -3.68
N GLN A 292 17.47 -27.60 -2.45
CA GLN A 292 16.37 -27.00 -1.65
C GLN A 292 16.58 -25.52 -1.32
N GLU A 293 17.73 -24.93 -1.67
CA GLU A 293 18.10 -23.56 -1.30
C GLU A 293 18.71 -22.81 -2.49
N LEU A 294 18.29 -21.58 -2.66
CA LEU A 294 18.90 -20.60 -3.56
C LEU A 294 19.62 -19.54 -2.71
N ARG A 295 20.94 -19.45 -2.88
CA ARG A 295 21.77 -18.44 -2.20
C ARG A 295 22.18 -17.36 -3.18
N PHE A 296 21.99 -16.11 -2.76
CA PHE A 296 22.35 -14.94 -3.54
C PHE A 296 23.20 -14.00 -2.71
N SER A 297 24.30 -13.55 -3.29
CA SER A 297 25.16 -12.54 -2.67
C SER A 297 25.09 -11.27 -3.49
N PHE A 298 24.75 -10.18 -2.83
CA PHE A 298 24.60 -8.87 -3.44
C PHE A 298 25.90 -8.08 -3.41
N GLY A 299 26.08 -7.22 -4.41
CA GLY A 299 27.17 -6.28 -4.50
C GLY A 299 27.10 -5.13 -3.51
N LYS A 300 28.02 -4.17 -3.65
CA LYS A 300 28.29 -3.12 -2.67
C LYS A 300 27.17 -2.11 -2.51
N ASN A 301 26.57 -1.65 -3.64
CA ASN A 301 25.57 -0.57 -3.66
C ASN A 301 24.32 -1.04 -4.40
N LEU A 302 23.25 -1.30 -3.66
CA LEU A 302 21.99 -1.73 -4.22
C LEU A 302 21.07 -0.53 -4.41
N ARG A 303 20.84 -0.17 -5.67
CA ARG A 303 19.91 0.88 -6.09
C ARG A 303 19.06 0.39 -7.23
N LEU A 304 17.81 0.77 -7.22
CA LEU A 304 16.92 0.52 -8.35
C LEU A 304 17.10 1.62 -9.41
N THR A 305 17.50 1.22 -10.61
CA THR A 305 17.56 2.09 -11.80
C THR A 305 16.59 1.58 -12.86
N LYS A 306 16.26 2.40 -13.86
CA LYS A 306 15.34 2.02 -14.94
C LYS A 306 15.76 0.76 -15.68
N ASP A 307 17.07 0.54 -15.85
CA ASP A 307 17.65 -0.60 -16.57
C ASP A 307 18.04 -1.76 -15.63
N SER A 308 17.59 -1.69 -14.37
CA SER A 308 17.96 -2.69 -13.37
C SER A 308 17.26 -4.03 -13.61
N SER A 309 18.01 -5.11 -13.51
CA SER A 309 17.48 -6.48 -13.56
C SER A 309 16.82 -6.92 -12.24
N PHE A 310 16.92 -6.13 -11.17
CA PHE A 310 16.40 -6.50 -9.85
C PHE A 310 14.92 -6.89 -9.83
N PRO A 311 13.98 -6.19 -10.49
CA PRO A 311 12.58 -6.61 -10.51
C PRO A 311 12.40 -8.04 -11.04
N LYS A 312 13.07 -8.38 -12.15
CA LYS A 312 13.03 -9.72 -12.72
C LYS A 312 13.66 -10.77 -11.80
N LEU A 313 14.77 -10.43 -11.17
CA LEU A 313 15.45 -11.30 -10.20
C LEU A 313 14.55 -11.56 -8.98
N PHE A 314 13.94 -10.53 -8.43
CA PHE A 314 13.05 -10.66 -7.28
C PHE A 314 11.76 -11.41 -7.64
N LEU A 315 11.27 -11.27 -8.86
CA LEU A 315 10.15 -12.07 -9.38
C LEU A 315 10.54 -13.56 -9.41
N ALA A 316 11.72 -13.90 -9.93
CA ALA A 316 12.22 -15.28 -9.94
C ALA A 316 12.35 -15.85 -8.51
N PHE A 317 12.79 -15.04 -7.55
CA PHE A 317 12.81 -15.44 -6.14
C PHE A 317 11.41 -15.68 -5.59
N ALA A 318 10.47 -14.78 -5.87
CA ALA A 318 9.11 -14.85 -5.35
C ALA A 318 8.32 -16.06 -5.90
N THR A 319 8.65 -16.51 -7.10
CA THR A 319 8.03 -17.68 -7.75
C THR A 319 8.71 -19.00 -7.40
N SER A 320 9.93 -18.94 -6.83
CA SER A 320 10.67 -20.13 -6.40
C SER A 320 9.99 -20.81 -5.20
N ARG A 321 9.99 -22.15 -5.22
CA ARG A 321 9.54 -22.95 -4.06
C ARG A 321 10.70 -23.30 -3.11
N LYS A 322 11.94 -22.90 -3.44
CA LYS A 322 13.12 -23.14 -2.61
C LYS A 322 13.23 -22.07 -1.53
N THR A 323 13.94 -22.40 -0.46
CA THR A 323 14.36 -21.41 0.56
C THR A 323 15.29 -20.39 -0.09
N ILE A 324 15.05 -19.11 0.14
CA ILE A 324 15.87 -18.01 -0.40
C ILE A 324 16.81 -17.51 0.70
N THR A 325 18.11 -17.56 0.46
CA THR A 325 19.11 -16.98 1.34
C THR A 325 19.80 -15.81 0.64
N LEU A 326 19.62 -14.61 1.20
CA LEU A 326 20.18 -13.36 0.71
C LEU A 326 21.37 -12.94 1.57
N SER A 327 22.58 -12.94 0.99
CA SER A 327 23.81 -12.51 1.65
C SER A 327 24.13 -11.06 1.32
N PHE A 328 24.35 -10.26 2.36
CA PHE A 328 24.71 -8.84 2.27
C PHE A 328 26.15 -8.58 2.71
N LYS A 329 27.04 -9.58 2.57
CA LYS A 329 28.43 -9.51 3.05
C LYS A 329 29.16 -8.26 2.54
N GLN A 330 28.96 -7.91 1.27
CA GLN A 330 29.65 -6.78 0.62
C GLN A 330 28.79 -5.52 0.57
N THR A 331 27.50 -5.60 0.94
CA THR A 331 26.54 -4.52 0.72
C THR A 331 26.70 -3.41 1.76
N GLU A 332 27.07 -2.22 1.32
CA GLU A 332 27.21 -1.03 2.17
C GLU A 332 26.00 -0.12 2.14
N PHE A 333 25.24 -0.15 1.05
CA PHE A 333 24.08 0.73 0.85
C PHE A 333 22.93 0.01 0.14
N VAL A 334 21.71 0.27 0.62
CA VAL A 334 20.44 -0.17 0.01
C VAL A 334 19.54 1.04 -0.04
N ASP A 335 18.97 1.34 -1.21
CA ASP A 335 17.98 2.41 -1.32
C ASP A 335 16.57 1.97 -0.91
N GLY A 336 15.65 2.96 -0.83
CA GLY A 336 14.27 2.69 -0.46
C GLY A 336 13.50 1.81 -1.46
N ALA A 337 13.88 1.83 -2.74
CA ALA A 337 13.22 1.03 -3.77
C ALA A 337 13.61 -0.45 -3.65
N ILE A 338 14.90 -0.75 -3.47
CA ILE A 338 15.34 -2.13 -3.20
C ILE A 338 14.73 -2.66 -1.90
N ALA A 339 14.65 -1.83 -0.85
CA ALA A 339 13.97 -2.22 0.38
C ALA A 339 12.46 -2.47 0.14
N GLY A 340 11.82 -1.73 -0.78
CA GLY A 340 10.46 -1.98 -1.24
C GLY A 340 10.32 -3.35 -1.92
N LEU A 341 11.22 -3.69 -2.84
CA LEU A 341 11.24 -5.02 -3.48
C LEU A 341 11.47 -6.15 -2.46
N LEU A 342 12.32 -5.95 -1.44
CA LEU A 342 12.51 -6.91 -0.36
C LEU A 342 11.23 -7.13 0.46
N LEU A 343 10.41 -6.08 0.69
CA LEU A 343 9.10 -6.22 1.33
C LEU A 343 8.14 -7.05 0.47
N LEU A 344 8.09 -6.80 -0.84
CA LEU A 344 7.26 -7.58 -1.75
C LEU A 344 7.72 -9.04 -1.82
N LEU A 345 9.02 -9.30 -1.85
CA LEU A 345 9.55 -10.64 -1.79
C LEU A 345 9.12 -11.37 -0.50
N LYS A 346 9.25 -10.70 0.65
CA LYS A 346 8.80 -11.24 1.95
C LYS A 346 7.30 -11.55 1.94
N LYS A 347 6.46 -10.67 1.37
CA LYS A 347 5.02 -10.87 1.18
C LYS A 347 4.74 -12.19 0.47
N HIS A 348 5.38 -12.45 -0.67
CA HIS A 348 5.11 -13.62 -1.49
C HIS A 348 5.68 -14.91 -0.90
N GLN A 349 6.87 -14.85 -0.31
CA GLN A 349 7.46 -16.03 0.33
C GLN A 349 6.65 -16.49 1.55
N LEU A 350 6.16 -15.56 2.36
CA LEU A 350 5.26 -15.91 3.48
C LEU A 350 3.95 -16.55 3.00
N LYS A 351 3.37 -16.06 1.90
CA LYS A 351 2.17 -16.68 1.29
C LYS A 351 2.44 -18.09 0.79
N ASN A 352 3.62 -18.33 0.23
CA ASN A 352 4.03 -19.64 -0.27
C ASN A 352 4.53 -20.57 0.85
N LYS A 353 4.50 -20.13 2.12
CA LYS A 353 5.05 -20.83 3.29
C LYS A 353 6.56 -21.17 3.15
N ASN A 354 7.26 -20.39 2.36
CA ASN A 354 8.71 -20.48 2.21
C ASN A 354 9.42 -19.51 3.16
N SER A 355 10.69 -19.77 3.45
CA SER A 355 11.51 -18.90 4.29
C SER A 355 12.45 -18.03 3.45
N ILE A 356 12.67 -16.80 3.93
CA ILE A 356 13.76 -15.94 3.47
C ILE A 356 14.76 -15.79 4.62
N ASN A 357 16.01 -16.07 4.34
CA ASN A 357 17.10 -15.88 5.29
C ASN A 357 17.95 -14.68 4.86
N TYR A 358 18.15 -13.74 5.76
CA TYR A 358 19.05 -12.60 5.57
C TYR A 358 20.34 -12.88 6.33
N THR A 359 21.45 -13.02 5.60
CA THR A 359 22.73 -13.39 6.20
C THR A 359 23.77 -12.29 6.00
N GLN A 360 24.76 -12.26 6.89
CA GLN A 360 25.91 -11.36 6.83
C GLN A 360 25.54 -9.87 6.71
N VAL A 361 24.45 -9.47 7.36
CA VAL A 361 24.04 -8.06 7.46
C VAL A 361 24.86 -7.40 8.56
N HIS A 362 25.81 -6.56 8.16
CA HIS A 362 26.66 -5.84 9.09
C HIS A 362 25.96 -4.59 9.69
N ASP A 363 26.49 -4.02 10.77
CA ASP A 363 25.85 -2.95 11.55
C ASP A 363 25.47 -1.71 10.71
N LYS A 364 26.31 -1.30 9.77
CA LYS A 364 26.01 -0.13 8.92
C LYS A 364 24.76 -0.35 8.07
N LEU A 365 24.62 -1.53 7.49
CA LEU A 365 23.44 -1.87 6.69
C LEU A 365 22.22 -2.07 7.58
N ASN A 366 22.39 -2.66 8.76
CA ASN A 366 21.31 -2.82 9.74
C ASN A 366 20.76 -1.46 10.19
N GLN A 367 21.61 -0.43 10.30
CA GLN A 367 21.16 0.94 10.56
C GLN A 367 20.29 1.51 9.43
N ILE A 368 20.62 1.22 8.17
CA ILE A 368 19.80 1.62 7.01
C ILE A 368 18.45 0.90 7.07
N PHE A 369 18.43 -0.41 7.30
CA PHE A 369 17.20 -1.17 7.45
C PHE A 369 16.33 -0.64 8.60
N THR A 370 16.94 -0.30 9.73
CA THR A 370 16.25 0.31 10.87
C THR A 370 15.63 1.66 10.50
N LEU A 371 16.36 2.51 9.76
CA LEU A 371 15.83 3.80 9.28
C LEU A 371 14.62 3.60 8.37
N LEU A 372 14.74 2.72 7.39
CA LEU A 372 13.66 2.42 6.44
C LEU A 372 12.48 1.68 7.10
N GLY A 373 12.66 1.18 8.32
CA GLY A 373 11.66 0.38 9.04
C GLY A 373 11.55 -1.05 8.53
N PHE A 374 12.53 -1.50 7.74
CA PHE A 374 12.60 -2.87 7.27
C PHE A 374 13.06 -3.77 8.43
N SER A 375 12.25 -4.75 8.80
CA SER A 375 12.62 -5.81 9.75
C SER A 375 12.95 -7.09 8.99
N LYS A 376 14.07 -7.69 9.38
CA LYS A 376 14.52 -8.98 8.82
C LYS A 376 13.50 -10.09 9.08
#